data_d5aa544beb454e8893aa2b3f7abca877
#
_entry.id   d5aa544beb454e8893aa2b3f7abca877
#
_cell.length_a   1.000
_cell.length_b   1.000
_cell.length_c   1.000
_cell.angle_alpha   90.00
_cell.angle_beta   90.00
_cell.angle_gamma   90.00
#
_symmetry.space_group_name_H-M   'P 1'
#
loop_
_entity.id
_entity.type
_entity.pdbx_description
1 polymer ?
#
loop_
_entity_poly.entity_id
_entity_poly.type
_entity_poly.pdbx_seq_one_letter_code
_entity_poly.pdbx_strand_id
1 'polypeptide(L)'
;MRAALAQANARRFAALGDPTRLQVFALISRAPLSVAEVAAQLPVSRPAVSQHLKVLADAGLVSLETAGTRNLYRPDTDAVASLRDFIDSLWDVGLARFKLQAEKVARERAATHRKEKR
;
A
#
# COMPACT_ATOMS: atom_id res chain seq x y z
N MET A 1 -17.32 -7.83 -9.22
CA MET A 1 -16.86 -7.32 -7.93
C MET A 1 -15.34 -7.41 -7.76
N ARG A 2 -14.72 -8.57 -8.00
CA ARG A 2 -13.26 -8.73 -7.90
C ARG A 2 -12.47 -7.85 -8.89
N ALA A 3 -12.93 -7.73 -10.14
CA ALA A 3 -12.24 -6.91 -11.14
C ALA A 3 -12.28 -5.42 -10.80
N ALA A 4 -13.42 -4.92 -10.32
CA ALA A 4 -13.55 -3.51 -9.91
C ALA A 4 -12.66 -3.21 -8.71
N LEU A 5 -12.57 -4.11 -7.73
CA LEU A 5 -11.71 -3.95 -6.56
C LEU A 5 -10.23 -3.99 -6.93
N ALA A 6 -9.85 -4.89 -7.85
CA ALA A 6 -8.48 -4.97 -8.34
C ALA A 6 -8.08 -3.69 -9.08
N GLN A 7 -8.98 -3.12 -9.90
CA GLN A 7 -8.74 -1.85 -10.59
C GLN A 7 -8.61 -0.68 -9.61
N ALA A 8 -9.47 -0.62 -8.60
CA ALA A 8 -9.40 0.41 -7.56
C ALA A 8 -8.07 0.34 -6.80
N ASN A 9 -7.64 -0.85 -6.43
CA ASN A 9 -6.35 -1.03 -5.75
C ASN A 9 -5.17 -0.71 -6.67
N ALA A 10 -5.24 -1.03 -7.96
CA ALA A 10 -4.20 -0.66 -8.93
C ALA A 10 -4.02 0.86 -9.02
N ARG A 11 -5.11 1.62 -9.03
CA ARG A 11 -5.05 3.09 -9.02
C ARG A 11 -4.43 3.62 -7.73
N ARG A 12 -4.77 3.01 -6.59
CA ARG A 12 -4.21 3.40 -5.29
C ARG A 12 -2.71 3.14 -5.24
N PHE A 13 -2.25 1.99 -5.68
CA PHE A 13 -0.83 1.69 -5.78
C PHE A 13 -0.11 2.63 -6.72
N ALA A 14 -0.69 2.94 -7.87
CA ALA A 14 -0.12 3.88 -8.82
C ALA A 14 0.03 5.28 -8.19
N ALA A 15 -0.97 5.74 -7.43
CA ALA A 15 -0.89 7.01 -6.73
C ALA A 15 0.23 7.02 -5.68
N LEU A 16 0.48 5.90 -5.01
CA LEU A 16 1.56 5.76 -4.04
C LEU A 16 2.93 5.51 -4.68
N GLY A 17 2.98 5.30 -6.00
CA GLY A 17 4.22 5.01 -6.72
C GLY A 17 5.13 6.21 -6.92
N ASP A 18 4.69 7.42 -6.66
CA ASP A 18 5.53 8.62 -6.67
C ASP A 18 6.18 8.80 -5.30
N PRO A 19 7.53 8.98 -5.22
CA PRO A 19 8.21 9.08 -3.93
C PRO A 19 7.70 10.22 -3.05
N THR A 20 7.40 11.38 -3.63
CA THR A 20 6.91 12.53 -2.87
C THR A 20 5.49 12.29 -2.38
N ARG A 21 4.62 11.73 -3.23
CA ARG A 21 3.26 11.38 -2.80
C ARG A 21 3.25 10.35 -1.68
N LEU A 22 4.14 9.38 -1.74
CA LEU A 22 4.28 8.40 -0.66
C LEU A 22 4.67 9.06 0.65
N GLN A 23 5.60 10.05 0.61
CA GLN A 23 5.99 10.82 1.79
C GLN A 23 4.83 11.66 2.33
N VAL A 24 4.07 12.30 1.45
CA VAL A 24 2.87 13.06 1.84
C VAL A 24 1.87 12.14 2.54
N PHE A 25 1.59 10.99 1.94
CA PHE A 25 0.68 10.00 2.52
C PHE A 25 1.16 9.50 3.88
N ALA A 26 2.45 9.23 4.02
CA ALA A 26 3.05 8.80 5.29
C ALA A 26 2.88 9.84 6.39
N LEU A 27 3.03 11.13 6.05
CA LEU A 27 2.86 12.22 7.02
C LEU A 27 1.42 12.33 7.52
N ILE A 28 0.44 12.33 6.60
CA ILE A 28 -0.97 12.43 7.00
C ILE A 28 -1.46 11.17 7.71
N SER A 29 -0.75 10.05 7.55
CA SER A 29 -1.08 8.80 8.25
C SER A 29 -0.73 8.85 9.73
N ARG A 30 0.17 9.72 10.14
CA ARG A 30 0.53 9.93 11.55
C ARG A 30 -0.50 10.79 12.28
N ALA A 31 -1.00 11.81 11.60
CA ALA A 31 -2.03 12.71 12.10
C ALA A 31 -2.65 13.45 10.91
N PRO A 32 -3.95 13.80 10.98
CA PRO A 32 -4.55 14.64 9.96
C PRO A 32 -3.79 15.98 9.85
N LEU A 33 -3.46 16.40 8.63
CA LEU A 33 -2.67 17.60 8.39
C LEU A 33 -3.30 18.45 7.28
N SER A 34 -3.11 19.75 7.37
CA SER A 34 -3.41 20.69 6.31
C SER A 34 -2.30 20.71 5.24
N VAL A 35 -2.59 21.31 4.08
CA VAL A 35 -1.59 21.53 3.04
C VAL A 35 -0.37 22.27 3.60
N ALA A 36 -0.60 23.34 4.38
CA ALA A 36 0.47 24.13 4.97
C ALA A 36 1.35 23.31 5.91
N GLU A 37 0.72 22.45 6.72
CA GLU A 37 1.45 21.60 7.67
C GLU A 37 2.29 20.54 6.96
N VAL A 38 1.79 19.96 5.88
CA VAL A 38 2.57 19.04 5.06
C VAL A 38 3.74 19.75 4.39
N ALA A 39 3.48 20.89 3.78
CA ALA A 39 4.51 21.69 3.09
C ALA A 39 5.62 22.17 4.04
N ALA A 40 5.30 22.37 5.31
CA ALA A 40 6.30 22.75 6.32
C ALA A 40 7.29 21.61 6.63
N GLN A 41 6.96 20.38 6.33
CA GLN A 41 7.76 19.20 6.67
C GLN A 41 8.50 18.59 5.47
N LEU A 42 8.23 19.04 4.26
CA LEU A 42 8.84 18.51 3.04
C LEU A 42 9.41 19.64 2.20
N PRO A 43 10.49 19.38 1.43
CA PRO A 43 11.05 20.39 0.53
C PRO A 43 10.21 20.54 -0.75
N VAL A 44 8.93 20.82 -0.59
CA VAL A 44 7.93 20.89 -1.65
C VAL A 44 7.05 22.10 -1.42
N SER A 45 6.68 22.79 -2.49
CA SER A 45 5.81 23.97 -2.39
C SER A 45 4.38 23.58 -2.01
N ARG A 46 3.60 24.52 -1.46
CA ARG A 46 2.20 24.29 -1.14
C ARG A 46 1.37 23.89 -2.36
N PRO A 47 1.50 24.54 -3.55
CA PRO A 47 0.80 24.08 -4.74
C PRO A 47 1.12 22.64 -5.12
N ALA A 48 2.38 22.23 -4.99
CA ALA A 48 2.78 20.85 -5.27
C ALA A 48 2.18 19.86 -4.27
N VAL A 49 2.18 20.19 -2.97
CA VAL A 49 1.52 19.38 -1.94
C VAL A 49 0.03 19.25 -2.23
N SER A 50 -0.62 20.36 -2.57
CA SER A 50 -2.05 20.37 -2.93
C SER A 50 -2.33 19.43 -4.10
N GLN A 51 -1.48 19.46 -5.13
CA GLN A 51 -1.60 18.57 -6.29
C GLN A 51 -1.40 17.10 -5.91
N HIS A 52 -0.41 16.79 -5.07
CA HIS A 52 -0.18 15.43 -4.59
C HIS A 52 -1.37 14.91 -3.77
N LEU A 53 -1.93 15.73 -2.90
CA LEU A 53 -3.12 15.37 -2.12
C LEU A 53 -4.35 15.17 -3.01
N LYS A 54 -4.48 15.96 -4.07
CA LYS A 54 -5.57 15.77 -5.04
C LYS A 54 -5.47 14.43 -5.75
N VAL A 55 -4.28 14.04 -6.21
CA VAL A 55 -4.06 12.73 -6.84
C VAL A 55 -4.42 11.60 -5.88
N LEU A 56 -4.00 11.71 -4.63
CA LEU A 56 -4.31 10.72 -3.59
C LEU A 56 -5.82 10.65 -3.30
N ALA A 57 -6.48 11.80 -3.25
CA ALA A 57 -7.93 11.87 -3.03
C ALA A 57 -8.71 11.29 -4.21
N ASP A 58 -8.29 11.60 -5.45
CA ASP A 58 -8.92 11.05 -6.65
C ASP A 58 -8.77 9.54 -6.74
N ALA A 59 -7.70 8.99 -6.19
CA ALA A 59 -7.51 7.55 -6.08
C ALA A 59 -8.27 6.92 -4.91
N GLY A 60 -8.96 7.73 -4.11
CA GLY A 60 -9.72 7.25 -2.95
C GLY A 60 -8.91 6.93 -1.70
N LEU A 61 -7.64 7.33 -1.67
CA LEU A 61 -6.74 7.03 -0.54
C LEU A 61 -6.83 8.02 0.61
N VAL A 62 -7.33 9.21 0.33
CA VAL A 62 -7.31 10.34 1.26
C VAL A 62 -8.69 10.95 1.34
N SER A 63 -9.10 11.28 2.55
CA SER A 63 -10.33 11.98 2.85
C SER A 63 -10.02 13.36 3.41
N LEU A 64 -10.92 14.30 3.15
CA LEU A 64 -10.84 15.65 3.68
C LEU A 64 -11.74 15.78 4.91
N GLU A 65 -11.19 16.31 5.97
CA GLU A 65 -11.91 16.58 7.20
C GLU A 65 -11.84 18.08 7.48
N THR A 66 -12.98 18.70 7.75
CA THR A 66 -13.05 20.10 8.11
C THR A 66 -13.07 20.25 9.63
N ALA A 67 -12.09 20.97 10.18
CA ALA A 67 -12.00 21.28 11.61
C ALA A 67 -11.99 22.80 11.75
N GLY A 68 -13.14 23.41 12.03
CA GLY A 68 -13.31 24.85 12.02
C GLY A 68 -13.12 25.42 10.63
N THR A 69 -12.15 26.34 10.46
CA THR A 69 -11.77 26.89 9.15
C THR A 69 -10.65 26.12 8.46
N ARG A 70 -10.17 25.05 9.10
CA ARG A 70 -9.04 24.26 8.59
C ARG A 70 -9.54 23.05 7.81
N ASN A 71 -8.88 22.80 6.68
CA ASN A 71 -9.07 21.58 5.91
C ASN A 71 -7.92 20.64 6.23
N LEU A 72 -8.25 19.48 6.81
CA LEU A 72 -7.29 18.47 7.21
C LEU A 72 -7.45 17.26 6.32
N TYR A 73 -6.33 16.72 5.85
CA TYR A 73 -6.29 15.51 5.06
C TYR A 73 -5.90 14.33 5.94
N ARG A 74 -6.58 13.23 5.74
CA ARG A 74 -6.31 11.97 6.47
C ARG A 74 -6.43 10.79 5.53
N PRO A 75 -5.82 9.63 5.86
CA PRO A 75 -6.01 8.42 5.07
C PRO A 75 -7.48 7.98 5.11
N ASP A 76 -7.96 7.48 3.99
CA ASP A 76 -9.23 6.76 3.94
C ASP A 76 -9.01 5.36 4.49
N THR A 77 -9.60 5.06 5.65
CA THR A 77 -9.33 3.81 6.35
C THR A 77 -9.81 2.58 5.60
N ASP A 78 -10.94 2.68 4.88
CA ASP A 78 -11.46 1.57 4.10
C ASP A 78 -10.56 1.26 2.90
N ALA A 79 -10.04 2.30 2.24
CA ALA A 79 -9.09 2.12 1.14
C ALA A 79 -7.78 1.49 1.61
N VAL A 80 -7.26 1.94 2.74
CA VAL A 80 -6.03 1.38 3.33
C VAL A 80 -6.25 -0.09 3.71
N ALA A 81 -7.39 -0.41 4.32
CA ALA A 81 -7.74 -1.80 4.67
C ALA A 81 -7.81 -2.68 3.43
N SER A 82 -8.39 -2.18 2.33
CA SER A 82 -8.47 -2.91 1.06
C SER A 82 -7.08 -3.19 0.46
N LEU A 83 -6.17 -2.21 0.52
CA LEU A 83 -4.79 -2.40 0.08
C LEU A 83 -4.07 -3.45 0.94
N ARG A 84 -4.26 -3.38 2.24
CA ARG A 84 -3.66 -4.32 3.18
C ARG A 84 -4.14 -5.75 2.91
N ASP A 85 -5.44 -5.93 2.72
CA ASP A 85 -6.03 -7.23 2.40
C ASP A 85 -5.47 -7.80 1.09
N PHE A 86 -5.29 -6.94 0.08
CA PHE A 86 -4.70 -7.34 -1.18
C PHE A 86 -3.24 -7.79 -1.01
N ILE A 87 -2.44 -7.03 -0.27
CA ILE A 87 -1.05 -7.39 0.01
C ILE A 87 -0.98 -8.70 0.79
N ASP A 88 -1.83 -8.87 1.80
CA ASP A 88 -1.90 -10.10 2.58
C ASP A 88 -2.25 -11.30 1.71
N SER A 89 -3.18 -11.15 0.75
CA SER A 89 -3.56 -12.22 -0.17
C SER A 89 -2.39 -12.64 -1.08
N LEU A 90 -1.60 -11.70 -1.56
CA LEU A 90 -0.40 -11.99 -2.35
C LEU A 90 0.64 -12.73 -1.53
N TRP A 91 0.82 -12.31 -0.29
CA TRP A 91 1.74 -12.92 0.64
C TRP A 91 1.35 -14.37 0.93
N ASP A 92 0.06 -14.61 1.21
CA ASP A 92 -0.47 -15.95 1.48
C ASP A 92 -0.29 -16.88 0.28
N VAL A 93 -0.57 -16.41 -0.93
CA VAL A 93 -0.36 -17.18 -2.16
C VAL A 93 1.13 -17.49 -2.35
N GLY A 94 2.00 -16.51 -2.16
CA GLY A 94 3.44 -16.68 -2.27
C GLY A 94 3.99 -17.66 -1.26
N LEU A 95 3.54 -17.59 0.00
CA LEU A 95 3.91 -18.53 1.04
C LEU A 95 3.44 -19.95 0.76
N ALA A 96 2.21 -20.11 0.27
CA ALA A 96 1.69 -21.42 -0.10
C ALA A 96 2.53 -22.09 -1.20
N ARG A 97 2.90 -21.32 -2.23
CA ARG A 97 3.77 -21.82 -3.30
C ARG A 97 5.17 -22.16 -2.78
N PHE A 98 5.73 -21.33 -1.94
CA PHE A 98 7.03 -21.59 -1.32
C PHE A 98 7.00 -22.87 -0.48
N LYS A 99 5.95 -23.08 0.31
CA LYS A 99 5.78 -24.27 1.12
C LYS A 99 5.72 -25.53 0.26
N LEU A 100 4.93 -25.51 -0.81
CA LEU A 100 4.84 -26.64 -1.74
C LEU A 100 6.18 -26.96 -2.40
N GLN A 101 6.92 -25.92 -2.80
CA GLN A 101 8.24 -26.06 -3.39
C GLN A 101 9.24 -26.66 -2.40
N ALA A 102 9.24 -26.20 -1.16
CA ALA A 102 10.12 -26.71 -0.10
C ALA A 102 9.80 -28.18 0.22
N GLU A 103 8.53 -28.55 0.28
CA GLU A 103 8.11 -29.94 0.50
C GLU A 103 8.55 -30.84 -0.66
N LYS A 104 8.45 -30.38 -1.90
CA LYS A 104 8.91 -31.13 -3.07
C LYS A 104 10.41 -31.37 -3.01
N VAL A 105 11.20 -30.36 -2.73
CA VAL A 105 12.66 -30.48 -2.59
C VAL A 105 13.01 -31.45 -1.46
N ALA A 106 12.35 -31.36 -0.34
CA ALA A 106 12.57 -32.27 0.78
C ALA A 106 12.30 -33.72 0.42
N ARG A 107 11.20 -33.98 -0.34
CA ARG A 107 10.87 -35.34 -0.81
C ARG A 107 11.91 -35.86 -1.80
N GLU A 108 12.37 -35.03 -2.71
CA GLU A 108 13.40 -35.39 -3.69
C GLU A 108 14.72 -35.73 -3.01
N ARG A 109 15.14 -34.94 -2.00
CA ARG A 109 16.35 -35.19 -1.22
C ARG A 109 16.24 -36.50 -0.43
N ALA A 110 15.08 -36.76 0.17
CA ALA A 110 14.85 -38.02 0.89
C ALA A 110 14.92 -39.22 -0.04
N ALA A 111 14.36 -39.14 -1.24
CA ALA A 111 14.40 -40.19 -2.24
C ALA A 111 15.85 -40.45 -2.72
N THR A 112 16.62 -39.41 -2.97
CA THR A 112 18.04 -39.53 -3.36
C THR A 112 18.86 -40.16 -2.25
N HIS A 113 18.64 -39.75 -1.01
CA HIS A 113 19.36 -40.31 0.13
C HIS A 113 19.05 -41.80 0.32
N ARG A 114 17.83 -42.25 0.10
CA ARG A 114 17.48 -43.68 0.16
C ARG A 114 18.20 -44.48 -0.92
N LYS A 115 18.32 -43.96 -2.13
CA LYS A 115 19.05 -44.60 -3.23
C LYS A 115 20.53 -44.75 -2.93
N GLU A 116 21.15 -43.75 -2.31
CA GLU A 116 22.58 -43.77 -1.97
C GLU A 116 22.92 -44.81 -0.89
N LYS A 117 21.95 -45.11 0.02
CA LYS A 117 22.14 -46.12 1.06
C LYS A 117 22.01 -47.55 0.59
N ARG A 118 21.55 -47.79 -0.62
CA ARG A 118 21.45 -49.14 -1.22
C ARG A 118 22.67 -49.39 -2.12
#